data_b4e5995623716eb1b00ddef6ca706afa
#
_entry.id   b4e5995623716eb1b00ddef6ca706afa
#
_cell.length_a   1.000
_cell.length_b   1.000
_cell.length_c   1.000
_cell.angle_alpha   90.00
_cell.angle_beta   90.00
_cell.angle_gamma   90.00
#
_symmetry.space_group_name_H-M   'P 1'
#
loop_
_entity.id
_entity.type
_entity.pdbx_description
1 polymer ?
#
loop_
_entity_poly.entity_id
_entity_poly.type
_entity_poly.pdbx_seq_one_letter_code
_entity_poly.pdbx_strand_id
1 'polypeptide(L)'
;MNGAMRGDSKYELISFLCGMLIAAILCLQFPGITAEAKTKTRTSANAKPKTTLILGDSIAYGMALGKNYGTGVDNPDKVYWLAEGGVTINFIYPDFKIHLGRKMPRKVVNTFTNTRNFDLIKEVKKKKIEDIVVVLGANWPGREAAKNTVNCLKKLAKKSGCRVYYVNILPYVHKGRYKDKSRLMAEHNSTAREGFKNTDIVYIDAYGIAKSVKNYRNYTWDGIHYSKKVHNPVFKAILSVIEKNKAKATLLAKKKSKKKRQIERVSNVLKD
;
A
#
# COMPACT_ATOMS: atom_id res chain seq x y z
N MET A 1 -42.52 -28.72 44.25
CA MET A 1 -41.19 -28.62 44.84
C MET A 1 -40.48 -27.43 44.20
N ASN A 2 -40.46 -26.33 44.95
CA ASN A 2 -39.84 -25.06 44.52
C ASN A 2 -38.37 -25.05 44.87
N GLY A 3 -37.47 -24.89 43.90
CA GLY A 3 -36.05 -24.70 44.13
C GLY A 3 -35.63 -23.37 43.51
N ALA A 4 -35.45 -22.36 44.32
CA ALA A 4 -35.03 -21.02 43.95
C ALA A 4 -33.55 -21.00 43.54
N MET A 5 -33.24 -20.50 42.33
CA MET A 5 -31.93 -19.96 42.02
C MET A 5 -32.05 -18.42 41.89
N ARG A 6 -31.75 -17.75 42.97
CA ARG A 6 -31.48 -16.30 43.01
C ARG A 6 -30.14 -16.11 43.71
N GLY A 7 -29.06 -15.87 42.98
CA GLY A 7 -27.74 -15.64 43.58
C GLY A 7 -26.71 -14.92 42.73
N ASP A 8 -26.79 -14.95 41.41
CA ASP A 8 -25.62 -14.60 40.58
C ASP A 8 -25.58 -13.17 40.02
N SER A 9 -26.72 -12.44 40.10
CA SER A 9 -26.82 -11.10 39.46
C SER A 9 -25.97 -9.99 40.15
N LYS A 10 -25.71 -10.12 41.46
CA LYS A 10 -24.93 -9.08 42.19
C LYS A 10 -23.44 -9.15 41.92
N TYR A 11 -22.88 -10.32 41.71
CA TYR A 11 -21.46 -10.49 41.48
C TYR A 11 -21.06 -10.08 40.06
N GLU A 12 -21.90 -10.30 39.05
CA GLU A 12 -21.69 -9.82 37.70
C GLU A 12 -21.71 -8.29 37.61
N LEU A 13 -22.64 -7.63 38.33
CA LEU A 13 -22.71 -6.17 38.35
C LEU A 13 -21.48 -5.54 39.01
N ILE A 14 -20.99 -6.13 40.12
CA ILE A 14 -19.79 -5.65 40.82
C ILE A 14 -18.53 -5.87 39.95
N SER A 15 -18.41 -7.00 39.26
CA SER A 15 -17.32 -7.28 38.36
C SER A 15 -17.27 -6.30 37.18
N PHE A 16 -18.47 -5.97 36.62
CA PHE A 16 -18.56 -5.01 35.52
C PHE A 16 -18.20 -3.58 35.96
N LEU A 17 -18.64 -3.16 37.15
CA LEU A 17 -18.32 -1.83 37.70
C LEU A 17 -16.84 -1.71 38.08
N CYS A 18 -16.22 -2.74 38.64
CA CYS A 18 -14.79 -2.77 38.91
C CYS A 18 -13.97 -2.72 37.61
N GLY A 19 -14.38 -3.42 36.55
CA GLY A 19 -13.73 -3.38 35.24
C GLY A 19 -13.78 -2.00 34.59
N MET A 20 -14.90 -1.30 34.72
CA MET A 20 -15.02 0.09 34.21
C MET A 20 -14.21 1.10 35.04
N LEU A 21 -14.12 0.93 36.36
CA LEU A 21 -13.32 1.81 37.20
C LEU A 21 -11.82 1.68 36.94
N ILE A 22 -11.31 0.46 36.71
CA ILE A 22 -9.92 0.21 36.35
C ILE A 22 -9.59 0.80 34.97
N ALA A 23 -10.52 0.69 33.99
CA ALA A 23 -10.34 1.31 32.67
C ALA A 23 -10.32 2.86 32.75
N ALA A 24 -11.14 3.46 33.62
CA ALA A 24 -11.16 4.90 33.83
C ALA A 24 -9.88 5.42 34.52
N ILE A 25 -9.34 4.68 35.49
CA ILE A 25 -8.10 5.04 36.19
C ILE A 25 -6.88 4.93 35.25
N LEU A 26 -6.84 3.93 34.37
CA LEU A 26 -5.78 3.80 33.36
C LEU A 26 -5.82 4.91 32.30
N CYS A 27 -7.02 5.46 32.01
CA CYS A 27 -7.14 6.61 31.10
C CYS A 27 -6.70 7.94 31.73
N LEU A 28 -6.71 8.09 33.05
CA LEU A 28 -6.32 9.30 33.75
C LEU A 28 -4.82 9.41 34.04
N GLN A 29 -4.07 8.31 33.91
CA GLN A 29 -2.62 8.29 34.17
C GLN A 29 -1.75 8.56 32.93
N PHE A 30 -2.34 8.76 31.75
CA PHE A 30 -1.62 9.24 30.60
C PHE A 30 -2.15 10.63 30.22
N PRO A 31 -1.55 11.73 30.76
CA PRO A 31 -1.80 13.06 30.23
C PRO A 31 -1.39 13.00 28.75
N GLY A 32 -2.27 13.47 27.89
CA GLY A 32 -2.16 13.39 26.46
C GLY A 32 -0.78 13.75 25.94
N ILE A 33 -0.01 12.74 25.58
CA ILE A 33 1.11 12.92 24.67
C ILE A 33 0.49 13.16 23.30
N THR A 34 0.08 14.39 23.04
CA THR A 34 0.05 14.95 21.70
C THR A 34 1.52 15.03 21.26
N ALA A 35 2.07 13.87 20.89
CA ALA A 35 3.31 13.85 20.15
C ALA A 35 3.00 14.41 18.75
N GLU A 36 2.93 15.74 18.64
CA GLU A 36 3.40 16.39 17.44
C GLU A 36 4.87 15.98 17.30
N ALA A 37 5.08 14.88 16.65
CA ALA A 37 6.39 14.54 16.14
C ALA A 37 6.74 15.65 15.11
N LYS A 38 7.27 16.76 15.57
CA LYS A 38 8.15 17.64 14.79
C LYS A 38 9.33 16.77 14.37
N THR A 39 9.12 15.97 13.35
CA THR A 39 10.18 15.29 12.63
C THR A 39 11.03 16.41 12.06
N LYS A 40 12.09 16.81 12.79
CA LYS A 40 13.20 17.56 12.21
C LYS A 40 13.67 16.73 11.02
N THR A 41 13.18 17.08 9.85
CA THR A 41 13.67 16.56 8.58
C THR A 41 15.12 17.01 8.49
N ARG A 42 16.03 16.14 8.90
CA ARG A 42 17.43 16.25 8.55
C ARG A 42 17.46 16.05 7.02
N THR A 43 17.28 17.14 6.29
CA THR A 43 17.56 17.21 4.87
C THR A 43 19.05 16.97 4.70
N SER A 44 19.44 15.72 4.46
CA SER A 44 20.76 15.45 3.95
C SER A 44 20.81 16.07 2.54
N ALA A 45 21.63 17.08 2.37
CA ALA A 45 21.75 17.88 1.16
C ALA A 45 22.13 17.09 -0.13
N ASN A 46 22.32 15.76 -0.02
CA ASN A 46 22.74 14.86 -1.11
C ASN A 46 21.80 13.67 -1.38
N ALA A 47 20.62 13.61 -0.78
CA ALA A 47 19.70 12.51 -1.08
C ALA A 47 19.05 12.72 -2.45
N LYS A 48 19.22 11.76 -3.37
CA LYS A 48 18.49 11.77 -4.64
C LYS A 48 16.99 11.96 -4.39
N PRO A 49 16.31 12.83 -5.15
CA PRO A 49 14.89 13.05 -4.95
C PRO A 49 14.12 11.74 -5.13
N LYS A 50 13.16 11.49 -4.26
CA LYS A 50 12.28 10.33 -4.35
C LYS A 50 11.39 10.49 -5.58
N THR A 51 11.39 9.50 -6.47
CA THR A 51 10.56 9.50 -7.70
C THR A 51 9.49 8.41 -7.69
N THR A 52 9.36 7.69 -6.58
CA THR A 52 8.41 6.58 -6.42
C THR A 52 7.40 6.90 -5.32
N LEU A 53 6.12 6.70 -5.63
CA LEU A 53 5.01 6.77 -4.68
C LEU A 53 4.41 5.38 -4.51
N ILE A 54 4.32 4.89 -3.28
CA ILE A 54 3.51 3.72 -2.93
C ILE A 54 2.22 4.22 -2.28
N LEU A 55 1.09 3.84 -2.87
CA LEU A 55 -0.23 4.14 -2.33
C LEU A 55 -1.00 2.84 -2.05
N GLY A 56 -1.83 2.85 -0.99
CA GLY A 56 -2.55 1.65 -0.67
C GLY A 56 -3.38 1.67 0.60
N ASP A 57 -3.78 0.47 1.00
CA ASP A 57 -4.62 0.20 2.17
C ASP A 57 -3.80 -0.10 3.45
N SER A 58 -4.38 -0.86 4.36
CA SER A 58 -3.73 -1.25 5.62
C SER A 58 -2.43 -2.05 5.45
N ILE A 59 -2.24 -2.71 4.32
CA ILE A 59 -1.00 -3.43 4.02
C ILE A 59 0.12 -2.44 3.72
N ALA A 60 -0.13 -1.46 2.84
CA ALA A 60 0.81 -0.38 2.56
C ALA A 60 1.08 0.48 3.81
N TYR A 61 0.04 0.78 4.60
CA TYR A 61 0.18 1.45 5.88
C TYR A 61 1.14 0.68 6.81
N GLY A 62 0.94 -0.64 6.96
CA GLY A 62 1.80 -1.48 7.78
C GLY A 62 3.26 -1.46 7.33
N MET A 63 3.52 -1.52 6.01
CA MET A 63 4.86 -1.42 5.45
C MET A 63 5.51 -0.06 5.75
N ALA A 64 4.76 1.03 5.65
CA ALA A 64 5.24 2.39 5.81
C ALA A 64 5.67 2.75 7.23
N LEU A 65 5.24 2.02 8.26
CA LEU A 65 5.54 2.31 9.67
C LEU A 65 7.02 2.23 10.05
N GLY A 66 7.85 1.60 9.20
CA GLY A 66 9.29 1.49 9.42
C GLY A 66 9.69 0.40 10.41
N LYS A 67 11.01 0.20 10.54
CA LYS A 67 11.62 -0.92 11.27
C LYS A 67 11.26 -1.04 12.75
N ASN A 68 10.85 0.07 13.37
CA ASN A 68 10.52 0.10 14.80
C ASN A 68 9.16 -0.53 15.09
N TYR A 69 8.36 -0.83 14.07
CA TYR A 69 7.08 -1.49 14.19
C TYR A 69 7.17 -2.92 13.64
N GLY A 70 6.45 -3.84 14.25
CA GLY A 70 6.48 -5.26 13.86
C GLY A 70 6.10 -5.55 12.41
N THR A 71 5.42 -4.60 11.75
CA THR A 71 4.96 -4.69 10.34
C THR A 71 5.80 -3.88 9.38
N GLY A 72 6.49 -2.84 9.84
CA GLY A 72 7.19 -1.87 9.01
C GLY A 72 8.42 -2.43 8.31
N VAL A 73 8.69 -1.93 7.09
CA VAL A 73 9.88 -2.33 6.33
C VAL A 73 11.15 -1.63 6.83
N ASP A 74 12.33 -2.18 6.53
CA ASP A 74 13.60 -1.68 7.06
C ASP A 74 14.00 -0.31 6.51
N ASN A 75 13.62 0.01 5.27
CA ASN A 75 14.00 1.25 4.59
C ASN A 75 12.79 1.97 3.97
N PRO A 76 11.83 2.45 4.78
CA PRO A 76 10.62 3.09 4.27
C PRO A 76 10.91 4.43 3.56
N ASP A 77 12.05 5.06 3.87
CA ASP A 77 12.43 6.38 3.35
C ASP A 77 12.80 6.40 1.87
N LYS A 78 12.97 5.24 1.23
CA LYS A 78 13.32 5.16 -0.20
C LYS A 78 12.21 5.66 -1.12
N VAL A 79 10.98 5.72 -0.64
CA VAL A 79 9.79 6.07 -1.42
C VAL A 79 8.91 7.07 -0.67
N TYR A 80 7.96 7.67 -1.38
CA TYR A 80 6.81 8.32 -0.73
C TYR A 80 5.73 7.28 -0.42
N TRP A 81 5.03 7.51 0.67
CA TRP A 81 3.90 6.69 1.09
C TRP A 81 2.63 7.51 1.15
N LEU A 82 1.55 6.92 0.66
CA LEU A 82 0.19 7.43 0.75
C LEU A 82 -0.73 6.23 1.05
N ALA A 83 -1.02 6.00 2.32
CA ALA A 83 -1.75 4.81 2.73
C ALA A 83 -2.76 5.11 3.84
N GLU A 84 -3.93 4.46 3.75
CA GLU A 84 -4.98 4.54 4.76
C GLU A 84 -5.60 3.17 5.01
N GLY A 85 -5.76 2.80 6.28
CA GLY A 85 -6.40 1.54 6.66
C GLY A 85 -7.87 1.47 6.22
N GLY A 86 -8.31 0.29 5.77
CA GLY A 86 -9.71 0.04 5.41
C GLY A 86 -10.18 0.57 4.06
N VAL A 87 -9.32 1.23 3.28
CA VAL A 87 -9.68 1.74 1.96
C VAL A 87 -9.68 0.65 0.88
N THR A 88 -10.41 0.91 -0.20
CA THR A 88 -10.48 0.08 -1.41
C THR A 88 -9.99 0.90 -2.61
N ILE A 89 -10.18 0.39 -3.83
CA ILE A 89 -9.83 1.14 -5.05
C ILE A 89 -10.54 2.50 -5.14
N ASN A 90 -11.69 2.67 -4.49
CA ASN A 90 -12.42 3.94 -4.43
C ASN A 90 -11.66 5.04 -3.67
N PHE A 91 -10.56 4.70 -3.01
CA PHE A 91 -9.64 5.67 -2.42
C PHE A 91 -9.03 6.62 -3.45
N ILE A 92 -8.87 6.15 -4.69
CA ILE A 92 -8.29 6.92 -5.79
C ILE A 92 -9.25 7.07 -6.99
N TYR A 93 -10.38 6.38 -7.00
CA TYR A 93 -11.34 6.36 -8.10
C TYR A 93 -12.67 7.03 -7.69
N PRO A 94 -13.39 7.72 -8.62
CA PRO A 94 -13.11 7.80 -10.06
C PRO A 94 -12.26 9.00 -10.51
N ASP A 95 -12.07 10.02 -9.70
CA ASP A 95 -11.55 11.34 -10.09
C ASP A 95 -10.11 11.63 -9.61
N PHE A 96 -9.50 10.70 -8.89
CA PHE A 96 -8.17 10.82 -8.30
C PHE A 96 -8.04 11.92 -7.23
N LYS A 97 -9.15 12.32 -6.63
CA LYS A 97 -9.16 13.21 -5.47
C LYS A 97 -9.01 12.40 -4.19
N ILE A 98 -7.98 12.70 -3.44
CA ILE A 98 -7.66 12.03 -2.19
C ILE A 98 -8.28 12.79 -1.02
N HIS A 99 -8.89 12.04 -0.11
CA HIS A 99 -9.46 12.54 1.14
C HIS A 99 -9.05 11.61 2.29
N LEU A 100 -7.93 11.94 2.93
CA LEU A 100 -7.36 11.12 4.01
C LEU A 100 -8.13 11.26 5.33
N GLY A 101 -8.19 10.18 6.07
CA GLY A 101 -8.75 10.15 7.42
C GLY A 101 -10.26 9.98 7.50
N ARG A 102 -10.97 9.76 6.37
CA ARG A 102 -12.42 9.53 6.38
C ARG A 102 -12.81 8.16 6.91
N LYS A 103 -12.04 7.12 6.57
CA LYS A 103 -12.34 5.73 6.96
C LYS A 103 -11.69 5.36 8.28
N MET A 104 -10.41 5.61 8.41
CA MET A 104 -9.60 5.20 9.57
C MET A 104 -8.62 6.33 9.93
N PRO A 105 -9.07 7.41 10.61
CA PRO A 105 -8.26 8.63 10.80
C PRO A 105 -6.93 8.39 11.53
N ARG A 106 -6.84 7.37 12.39
CA ARG A 106 -5.60 7.00 13.12
C ARG A 106 -4.69 6.03 12.37
N LYS A 107 -5.10 5.55 11.17
CA LYS A 107 -4.33 4.60 10.35
C LYS A 107 -4.01 5.20 8.99
N VAL A 108 -3.40 6.38 9.02
CA VAL A 108 -2.98 7.12 7.83
C VAL A 108 -1.49 7.34 7.89
N VAL A 109 -0.78 7.04 6.80
CA VAL A 109 0.59 7.47 6.54
C VAL A 109 0.57 8.29 5.26
N ASN A 110 1.04 9.53 5.34
CA ASN A 110 1.20 10.41 4.20
C ASN A 110 2.55 11.13 4.31
N THR A 111 3.56 10.60 3.60
CA THR A 111 4.86 11.27 3.44
C THR A 111 4.96 11.96 2.07
N PHE A 112 3.87 11.90 1.29
CA PHE A 112 3.82 12.41 -0.08
C PHE A 112 3.45 13.89 -0.13
N THR A 113 2.52 14.33 0.70
CA THR A 113 2.07 15.73 0.76
C THR A 113 1.72 16.12 2.20
N ASN A 114 1.69 17.43 2.48
CA ASN A 114 1.33 17.97 3.80
C ASN A 114 -0.18 18.17 3.97
N THR A 115 -0.99 17.83 2.95
CA THR A 115 -2.45 18.03 2.97
C THR A 115 -3.19 16.70 3.03
N ARG A 116 -4.40 16.72 3.60
CA ARG A 116 -5.28 15.56 3.64
C ARG A 116 -6.20 15.47 2.43
N ASN A 117 -6.46 16.60 1.77
CA ASN A 117 -7.34 16.67 0.61
C ASN A 117 -6.55 17.25 -0.56
N PHE A 118 -6.41 16.49 -1.64
CA PHE A 118 -5.63 16.91 -2.81
C PHE A 118 -5.98 16.11 -4.06
N ASP A 119 -5.60 16.65 -5.20
CA ASP A 119 -5.64 15.97 -6.50
C ASP A 119 -4.34 15.20 -6.68
N LEU A 120 -4.45 13.87 -6.72
CA LEU A 120 -3.31 12.95 -6.85
C LEU A 120 -2.51 13.23 -8.13
N ILE A 121 -3.19 13.49 -9.25
CA ILE A 121 -2.53 13.70 -10.55
C ILE A 121 -1.70 15.00 -10.53
N LYS A 122 -2.25 16.06 -9.95
CA LYS A 122 -1.53 17.35 -9.81
C LYS A 122 -0.29 17.19 -8.93
N GLU A 123 -0.42 16.53 -7.76
CA GLU A 123 0.71 16.35 -6.85
C GLU A 123 1.78 15.41 -7.40
N VAL A 124 1.39 14.35 -8.13
CA VAL A 124 2.31 13.45 -8.82
C VAL A 124 3.16 14.22 -9.85
N LYS A 125 2.54 15.06 -10.67
CA LYS A 125 3.24 15.89 -11.67
C LYS A 125 4.14 16.94 -11.00
N LYS A 126 3.65 17.64 -9.98
CA LYS A 126 4.40 18.64 -9.22
C LYS A 126 5.67 18.07 -8.59
N LYS A 127 5.59 16.85 -8.03
CA LYS A 127 6.72 16.17 -7.40
C LYS A 127 7.58 15.35 -8.37
N LYS A 128 7.27 15.38 -9.67
CA LYS A 128 7.99 14.64 -10.71
C LYS A 128 8.08 13.13 -10.38
N ILE A 129 6.97 12.55 -9.92
CA ILE A 129 6.88 11.11 -9.68
C ILE A 129 6.96 10.38 -11.01
N GLU A 130 7.82 9.36 -11.09
CA GLU A 130 7.99 8.51 -12.26
C GLU A 130 7.25 7.18 -12.12
N ASP A 131 7.15 6.68 -10.88
CA ASP A 131 6.64 5.36 -10.56
C ASP A 131 5.53 5.44 -9.50
N ILE A 132 4.37 4.85 -9.79
CA ILE A 132 3.27 4.70 -8.83
C ILE A 132 3.05 3.22 -8.59
N VAL A 133 3.22 2.78 -7.34
CA VAL A 133 2.96 1.42 -6.89
C VAL A 133 1.65 1.39 -6.13
N VAL A 134 0.75 0.51 -6.51
CA VAL A 134 -0.59 0.39 -5.91
C VAL A 134 -0.71 -0.92 -5.16
N VAL A 135 -0.94 -0.82 -3.84
CA VAL A 135 -1.12 -1.94 -2.90
C VAL A 135 -2.55 -1.86 -2.36
N LEU A 136 -3.52 -2.28 -3.16
CA LEU A 136 -4.95 -2.20 -2.86
C LEU A 136 -5.66 -3.51 -3.24
N GLY A 137 -6.75 -3.82 -2.52
CA GLY A 137 -7.62 -4.94 -2.85
C GLY A 137 -7.94 -5.85 -1.68
N ALA A 138 -7.15 -5.82 -0.59
CA ALA A 138 -7.34 -6.71 0.55
C ALA A 138 -8.67 -6.47 1.30
N ASN A 139 -9.22 -5.25 1.26
CA ASN A 139 -10.46 -4.93 1.98
C ASN A 139 -11.74 -5.37 1.24
N TRP A 140 -11.67 -5.46 -0.09
CA TRP A 140 -12.80 -5.91 -0.92
C TRP A 140 -12.25 -6.72 -2.10
N PRO A 141 -11.86 -7.98 -1.88
CA PRO A 141 -11.41 -8.86 -2.95
C PRO A 141 -12.60 -9.39 -3.77
N GLY A 142 -12.31 -9.91 -4.95
CA GLY A 142 -13.26 -10.55 -5.85
C GLY A 142 -13.14 -10.04 -7.28
N ARG A 143 -13.85 -10.72 -8.20
CA ARG A 143 -13.74 -10.49 -9.64
C ARG A 143 -14.08 -9.06 -10.05
N GLU A 144 -15.22 -8.55 -9.60
CA GLU A 144 -15.67 -7.19 -9.98
C GLU A 144 -14.75 -6.10 -9.40
N ALA A 145 -14.30 -6.26 -8.16
CA ALA A 145 -13.33 -5.34 -7.58
C ALA A 145 -11.99 -5.35 -8.34
N ALA A 146 -11.56 -6.52 -8.85
CA ALA A 146 -10.38 -6.63 -9.69
C ALA A 146 -10.55 -5.90 -11.04
N LYS A 147 -11.71 -6.06 -11.71
CA LYS A 147 -12.03 -5.31 -12.95
C LYS A 147 -12.00 -3.81 -12.72
N ASN A 148 -12.60 -3.34 -11.63
CA ASN A 148 -12.56 -1.93 -11.25
C ASN A 148 -11.14 -1.44 -10.99
N THR A 149 -10.31 -2.26 -10.33
CA THR A 149 -8.89 -1.98 -10.11
C THR A 149 -8.15 -1.84 -11.43
N VAL A 150 -8.32 -2.78 -12.36
CA VAL A 150 -7.70 -2.75 -13.69
C VAL A 150 -8.08 -1.47 -14.44
N ASN A 151 -9.37 -1.15 -14.50
CA ASN A 151 -9.88 0.05 -15.18
C ASN A 151 -9.36 1.35 -14.55
N CYS A 152 -9.33 1.40 -13.23
CA CYS A 152 -8.78 2.54 -12.49
C CYS A 152 -7.30 2.75 -12.81
N LEU A 153 -6.48 1.69 -12.75
CA LEU A 153 -5.04 1.82 -12.95
C LEU A 153 -4.67 2.14 -14.41
N LYS A 154 -5.43 1.66 -15.40
CA LYS A 154 -5.29 2.11 -16.79
C LYS A 154 -5.54 3.61 -16.93
N LYS A 155 -6.58 4.15 -16.27
CA LYS A 155 -6.87 5.60 -16.25
C LYS A 155 -5.76 6.36 -15.49
N LEU A 156 -5.28 5.82 -14.37
CA LEU A 156 -4.19 6.43 -13.58
C LEU A 156 -2.92 6.57 -14.43
N ALA A 157 -2.48 5.49 -15.09
CA ALA A 157 -1.31 5.49 -15.95
C ALA A 157 -1.44 6.55 -17.06
N LYS A 158 -2.58 6.57 -17.77
CA LYS A 158 -2.86 7.54 -18.84
C LYS A 158 -2.83 8.99 -18.35
N LYS A 159 -3.46 9.30 -17.20
CA LYS A 159 -3.58 10.68 -16.70
C LYS A 159 -2.29 11.19 -16.04
N SER A 160 -1.56 10.33 -15.34
CA SER A 160 -0.33 10.71 -14.64
C SER A 160 0.88 10.75 -15.56
N GLY A 161 0.93 9.88 -16.57
CA GLY A 161 2.12 9.62 -17.39
C GLY A 161 3.20 8.81 -16.67
N CYS A 162 2.91 8.29 -15.47
CA CYS A 162 3.83 7.49 -14.68
C CYS A 162 3.80 6.02 -15.10
N ARG A 163 4.90 5.29 -14.84
CA ARG A 163 4.86 3.83 -14.80
C ARG A 163 4.03 3.39 -13.60
N VAL A 164 3.06 2.53 -13.83
CA VAL A 164 2.16 2.05 -12.80
C VAL A 164 2.44 0.58 -12.52
N TYR A 165 2.52 0.24 -11.25
CA TYR A 165 2.75 -1.11 -10.75
C TYR A 165 1.58 -1.51 -9.86
N TYR A 166 1.07 -2.71 -10.06
CA TYR A 166 0.07 -3.29 -9.19
C TYR A 166 0.67 -4.45 -8.39
N VAL A 167 0.59 -4.34 -7.08
CA VAL A 167 0.99 -5.39 -6.14
C VAL A 167 -0.25 -6.20 -5.79
N ASN A 168 -0.27 -7.48 -6.16
CA ASN A 168 -1.42 -8.33 -5.90
C ASN A 168 -1.63 -8.59 -4.40
N ILE A 169 -2.83 -9.04 -4.05
CA ILE A 169 -3.23 -9.29 -2.66
C ILE A 169 -2.38 -10.43 -2.08
N LEU A 170 -1.81 -10.20 -0.90
CA LEU A 170 -1.09 -11.20 -0.12
C LEU A 170 -1.98 -12.40 0.24
N PRO A 171 -1.42 -13.58 0.52
CA PRO A 171 -2.21 -14.75 0.90
C PRO A 171 -3.11 -14.46 2.11
N TYR A 172 -4.37 -14.89 2.05
CA TYR A 172 -5.19 -14.99 3.25
C TYR A 172 -4.88 -16.31 3.96
N VAL A 173 -4.68 -16.21 5.26
CA VAL A 173 -4.55 -17.39 6.13
C VAL A 173 -5.89 -17.62 6.80
N HIS A 174 -6.32 -18.89 6.88
CA HIS A 174 -7.57 -19.29 7.56
C HIS A 174 -7.49 -18.98 9.06
N LYS A 175 -7.67 -17.70 9.38
CA LYS A 175 -7.52 -17.15 10.73
C LYS A 175 -8.46 -15.95 10.90
N GLY A 176 -9.09 -15.84 12.04
CA GLY A 176 -9.97 -14.71 12.35
C GLY A 176 -11.09 -14.51 11.31
N ARG A 177 -11.49 -13.27 11.10
CA ARG A 177 -12.58 -12.87 10.19
C ARG A 177 -12.32 -13.09 8.69
N TYR A 178 -11.11 -13.48 8.32
CA TYR A 178 -10.68 -13.62 6.91
C TYR A 178 -10.61 -15.08 6.45
N LYS A 179 -10.91 -16.05 7.33
CA LYS A 179 -10.75 -17.48 7.07
C LYS A 179 -11.41 -17.95 5.76
N ASP A 180 -12.57 -17.40 5.41
CA ASP A 180 -13.38 -17.84 4.26
C ASP A 180 -13.17 -16.98 2.99
N LYS A 181 -12.25 -16.01 3.02
CA LYS A 181 -12.05 -15.07 1.90
C LYS A 181 -10.96 -15.46 0.92
N SER A 182 -10.30 -16.60 1.11
CA SER A 182 -9.20 -17.06 0.25
C SER A 182 -9.62 -17.22 -1.22
N ARG A 183 -10.85 -17.72 -1.49
CA ARG A 183 -11.38 -17.87 -2.84
C ARG A 183 -11.54 -16.52 -3.54
N LEU A 184 -12.15 -15.55 -2.86
CA LEU A 184 -12.35 -14.21 -3.41
C LEU A 184 -11.03 -13.51 -3.72
N MET A 185 -10.01 -13.69 -2.87
CA MET A 185 -8.67 -13.19 -3.09
C MET A 185 -8.01 -13.84 -4.32
N ALA A 186 -8.13 -15.16 -4.48
CA ALA A 186 -7.59 -15.87 -5.63
C ALA A 186 -8.27 -15.41 -6.95
N GLU A 187 -9.59 -15.26 -6.95
CA GLU A 187 -10.35 -14.71 -8.08
C GLU A 187 -9.91 -13.28 -8.41
N HIS A 188 -9.71 -12.44 -7.39
CA HIS A 188 -9.21 -11.06 -7.57
C HIS A 188 -7.83 -11.06 -8.23
N ASN A 189 -6.87 -11.79 -7.68
CA ASN A 189 -5.51 -11.83 -8.18
C ASN A 189 -5.44 -12.38 -9.61
N SER A 190 -6.20 -13.43 -9.91
CA SER A 190 -6.29 -14.01 -11.26
C SER A 190 -6.90 -13.02 -12.26
N THR A 191 -8.03 -12.39 -11.91
CA THR A 191 -8.71 -11.43 -12.78
C THR A 191 -7.85 -10.18 -13.03
N ALA A 192 -7.17 -9.67 -11.99
CA ALA A 192 -6.26 -8.54 -12.13
C ALA A 192 -5.06 -8.88 -13.01
N ARG A 193 -4.45 -10.05 -12.82
CA ARG A 193 -3.33 -10.53 -13.66
C ARG A 193 -3.73 -10.59 -15.14
N GLU A 194 -4.89 -11.17 -15.43
CA GLU A 194 -5.41 -11.25 -16.81
C GLU A 194 -5.71 -9.86 -17.38
N GLY A 195 -6.34 -9.00 -16.60
CA GLY A 195 -6.71 -7.65 -17.03
C GLY A 195 -5.53 -6.72 -17.30
N PHE A 196 -4.35 -7.03 -16.75
CA PHE A 196 -3.11 -6.28 -17.01
C PHE A 196 -2.26 -6.88 -18.15
N LYS A 197 -2.60 -8.05 -18.66
CA LYS A 197 -1.96 -8.57 -19.89
C LYS A 197 -2.11 -7.54 -21.02
N ASN A 198 -1.08 -7.37 -21.80
CA ASN A 198 -1.05 -6.43 -22.92
C ASN A 198 -1.27 -4.96 -22.53
N THR A 199 -0.92 -4.59 -21.30
CA THR A 199 -0.88 -3.21 -20.82
C THR A 199 0.53 -2.84 -20.36
N ASP A 200 0.81 -1.55 -20.21
CA ASP A 200 2.06 -1.05 -19.63
C ASP A 200 2.09 -1.13 -18.09
N ILE A 201 1.03 -1.66 -17.47
CA ILE A 201 0.96 -1.82 -16.02
C ILE A 201 1.70 -3.08 -15.61
N VAL A 202 2.65 -2.93 -14.71
CA VAL A 202 3.49 -4.04 -14.23
C VAL A 202 2.79 -4.74 -13.06
N TYR A 203 2.48 -6.02 -13.24
CA TYR A 203 1.94 -6.86 -12.18
C TYR A 203 3.07 -7.44 -11.32
N ILE A 204 3.02 -7.23 -10.00
CA ILE A 204 3.99 -7.74 -9.02
C ILE A 204 3.32 -8.85 -8.20
N ASP A 205 3.86 -10.06 -8.25
CA ASP A 205 3.33 -11.24 -7.55
C ASP A 205 3.75 -11.29 -6.07
N ALA A 206 3.22 -10.38 -5.27
CA ALA A 206 3.44 -10.37 -3.83
C ALA A 206 2.87 -11.61 -3.12
N TYR A 207 1.81 -12.23 -3.68
CA TYR A 207 1.26 -13.49 -3.19
C TYR A 207 2.29 -14.61 -3.24
N GLY A 208 2.93 -14.81 -4.39
CA GLY A 208 3.97 -15.83 -4.56
C GLY A 208 5.19 -15.55 -3.68
N ILE A 209 5.62 -14.29 -3.61
CA ILE A 209 6.73 -13.86 -2.75
C ILE A 209 6.43 -14.13 -1.28
N ALA A 210 5.25 -13.78 -0.79
CA ALA A 210 4.87 -14.05 0.59
C ALA A 210 4.86 -15.55 0.91
N LYS A 211 4.35 -16.38 -0.01
CA LYS A 211 4.33 -17.85 0.16
C LYS A 211 5.72 -18.48 0.15
N SER A 212 6.70 -17.87 -0.50
CA SER A 212 8.09 -18.35 -0.47
C SER A 212 8.79 -18.13 0.86
N VAL A 213 8.26 -17.26 1.72
CA VAL A 213 8.77 -17.08 3.08
C VAL A 213 8.44 -18.30 3.93
N LYS A 214 9.47 -19.00 4.43
CA LYS A 214 9.27 -20.18 5.29
C LYS A 214 8.34 -19.85 6.44
N ASN A 215 7.30 -20.66 6.65
CA ASN A 215 6.32 -20.51 7.71
C ASN A 215 5.55 -19.16 7.68
N TYR A 216 5.35 -18.57 6.50
CA TYR A 216 4.68 -17.27 6.34
C TYR A 216 3.35 -17.16 7.09
N ARG A 217 2.61 -18.28 7.25
CA ARG A 217 1.33 -18.32 7.98
C ARG A 217 1.44 -17.91 9.45
N ASN A 218 2.63 -18.08 10.04
CA ASN A 218 2.88 -17.73 11.44
C ASN A 218 3.17 -16.22 11.62
N TYR A 219 3.36 -15.49 10.52
CA TYR A 219 3.73 -14.07 10.53
C TYR A 219 2.55 -13.13 10.29
N THR A 220 1.33 -13.61 10.48
CA THR A 220 0.12 -12.80 10.52
C THR A 220 -0.66 -13.07 11.81
N TRP A 221 -1.23 -12.02 12.41
CA TRP A 221 -2.02 -12.16 13.64
C TRP A 221 -3.52 -12.31 13.36
N ASP A 222 -4.01 -11.80 12.25
CA ASP A 222 -5.46 -11.79 11.90
C ASP A 222 -5.78 -12.47 10.57
N GLY A 223 -4.77 -12.97 9.87
CA GLY A 223 -4.91 -13.69 8.61
C GLY A 223 -4.60 -12.87 7.35
N ILE A 224 -4.39 -11.54 7.45
CA ILE A 224 -4.04 -10.69 6.29
C ILE A 224 -2.94 -9.67 6.58
N HIS A 225 -2.80 -9.21 7.82
CA HIS A 225 -1.76 -8.26 8.20
C HIS A 225 -0.51 -9.02 8.63
N TYR A 226 0.54 -8.86 7.86
CA TYR A 226 1.79 -9.58 8.06
C TYR A 226 2.83 -8.76 8.83
N SER A 227 3.74 -9.47 9.48
CA SER A 227 4.91 -8.87 10.10
C SER A 227 5.95 -8.47 9.03
N LYS A 228 6.97 -7.74 9.46
CA LYS A 228 8.11 -7.35 8.61
C LYS A 228 8.83 -8.53 7.94
N LYS A 229 8.73 -9.75 8.50
CA LYS A 229 9.32 -10.94 7.91
C LYS A 229 8.75 -11.28 6.53
N VAL A 230 7.48 -10.92 6.27
CA VAL A 230 6.84 -11.05 4.96
C VAL A 230 6.89 -9.72 4.19
N HIS A 231 6.68 -8.60 4.86
CA HIS A 231 6.66 -7.29 4.20
C HIS A 231 8.02 -6.90 3.59
N ASN A 232 9.15 -7.21 4.24
CA ASN A 232 10.48 -6.90 3.71
C ASN A 232 10.80 -7.60 2.38
N PRO A 233 10.62 -8.92 2.22
CA PRO A 233 10.76 -9.58 0.92
C PRO A 233 9.88 -8.96 -0.17
N VAL A 234 8.61 -8.67 0.14
CA VAL A 234 7.68 -8.04 -0.80
C VAL A 234 8.17 -6.65 -1.19
N PHE A 235 8.56 -5.82 -0.24
CA PHE A 235 9.07 -4.47 -0.51
C PHE A 235 10.37 -4.48 -1.32
N LYS A 236 11.31 -5.38 -1.00
CA LYS A 236 12.54 -5.58 -1.77
C LYS A 236 12.23 -5.96 -3.22
N ALA A 237 11.25 -6.84 -3.44
CA ALA A 237 10.83 -7.22 -4.79
C ALA A 237 10.20 -6.03 -5.55
N ILE A 238 9.36 -5.22 -4.89
CA ILE A 238 8.81 -3.99 -5.47
C ILE A 238 9.95 -3.09 -5.96
N LEU A 239 10.91 -2.78 -5.11
CA LEU A 239 12.05 -1.93 -5.46
C LEU A 239 12.88 -2.53 -6.60
N SER A 240 13.15 -3.83 -6.58
CA SER A 240 13.89 -4.53 -7.64
C SER A 240 13.20 -4.45 -8.99
N VAL A 241 11.87 -4.62 -9.03
CA VAL A 241 11.08 -4.52 -10.26
C VAL A 241 11.12 -3.09 -10.81
N ILE A 242 10.99 -2.08 -9.95
CA ILE A 242 11.09 -0.67 -10.34
C ILE A 242 12.46 -0.38 -10.98
N GLU A 243 13.56 -0.76 -10.33
CA GLU A 243 14.91 -0.52 -10.84
C GLU A 243 15.17 -1.23 -12.19
N LYS A 244 14.71 -2.48 -12.35
CA LYS A 244 14.78 -3.19 -13.63
C LYS A 244 14.04 -2.46 -14.75
N ASN A 245 12.84 -1.94 -14.47
CA ASN A 245 12.07 -1.19 -15.47
C ASN A 245 12.69 0.18 -15.80
N LYS A 246 13.27 0.87 -14.81
CA LYS A 246 14.06 2.10 -15.06
C LYS A 246 15.25 1.84 -15.98
N ALA A 247 16.01 0.80 -15.70
CA ALA A 247 17.16 0.42 -16.54
C ALA A 247 16.72 0.09 -17.98
N LYS A 248 15.63 -0.68 -18.14
CA LYS A 248 15.04 -0.99 -19.46
C LYS A 248 14.61 0.26 -20.21
N ALA A 249 13.91 1.18 -19.55
CA ALA A 249 13.46 2.45 -20.14
C ALA A 249 14.65 3.30 -20.61
N THR A 250 15.69 3.41 -19.79
CA THR A 250 16.92 4.13 -20.13
C THR A 250 17.62 3.53 -21.35
N LEU A 251 17.71 2.21 -21.43
CA LEU A 251 18.32 1.51 -22.57
C LEU A 251 17.53 1.75 -23.87
N LEU A 252 16.21 1.69 -23.81
CA LEU A 252 15.34 1.95 -24.96
C LEU A 252 15.46 3.41 -25.43
N ALA A 253 15.53 4.38 -24.52
CA ALA A 253 15.74 5.78 -24.85
C ALA A 253 17.09 6.00 -25.57
N LYS A 254 18.19 5.37 -25.09
CA LYS A 254 19.51 5.41 -25.73
C LYS A 254 19.48 4.80 -27.14
N LYS A 255 18.80 3.68 -27.35
CA LYS A 255 18.64 3.04 -28.67
C LYS A 255 17.88 3.96 -29.64
N LYS A 256 16.75 4.56 -29.20
CA LYS A 256 15.97 5.50 -30.01
C LYS A 256 16.79 6.74 -30.42
N SER A 257 17.57 7.33 -29.51
CA SER A 257 18.40 8.48 -29.79
C SER A 257 19.52 8.16 -30.80
N LYS A 258 20.16 6.97 -30.67
CA LYS A 258 21.18 6.53 -31.66
C LYS A 258 20.55 6.37 -33.05
N LYS A 259 19.38 5.72 -33.15
CA LYS A 259 18.69 5.54 -34.43
C LYS A 259 18.32 6.88 -35.08
N LYS A 260 17.81 7.85 -34.28
CA LYS A 260 17.49 9.19 -34.77
C LYS A 260 18.72 9.90 -35.37
N ARG A 261 19.86 9.90 -34.64
CA ARG A 261 21.12 10.49 -35.12
C ARG A 261 21.62 9.82 -36.39
N GLN A 262 21.45 8.51 -36.54
CA GLN A 262 21.84 7.78 -37.75
C GLN A 262 20.99 8.18 -38.95
N ILE A 263 19.66 8.31 -38.77
CA ILE A 263 18.73 8.78 -39.82
C ILE A 263 19.09 10.22 -40.24
N GLU A 264 19.32 11.10 -39.28
CA GLU A 264 19.72 12.51 -39.56
C GLU A 264 21.01 12.58 -40.36
N ARG A 265 22.04 11.76 -40.04
CA ARG A 265 23.31 11.69 -40.80
C ARG A 265 23.07 11.24 -42.23
N VAL A 266 22.30 10.19 -42.47
CA VAL A 266 21.98 9.68 -43.81
C VAL A 266 21.18 10.72 -44.60
N SER A 267 20.24 11.40 -43.99
CA SER A 267 19.43 12.44 -44.63
C SER A 267 20.28 13.67 -45.05
N ASN A 268 21.34 14.00 -44.30
CA ASN A 268 22.20 15.11 -44.67
C ASN A 268 23.13 14.73 -45.85
N VAL A 269 23.66 13.51 -45.89
CA VAL A 269 24.49 13.01 -46.99
C VAL A 269 23.71 12.92 -48.32
N LEU A 270 22.40 12.77 -48.27
CA LEU A 270 21.54 12.69 -49.48
C LEU A 270 21.11 14.08 -49.98
N LYS A 271 21.45 15.18 -49.31
CA LYS A 271 21.10 16.54 -49.71
C LYS A 271 22.27 17.30 -50.35
N ASP A 272 23.48 16.78 -50.16
CA ASP A 272 24.70 17.22 -50.81
C ASP A 272 24.89 16.45 -52.13
#